data_442073cd7ed3acd41592bb5b94f935ef
#
_entry.id   442073cd7ed3acd41592bb5b94f935ef
#
_cell.length_a   1.000
_cell.length_b   1.000
_cell.length_c   1.000
_cell.angle_alpha   90.00
_cell.angle_beta   90.00
_cell.angle_gamma   90.00
#
_symmetry.space_group_name_H-M   'P 1'
#
loop_
_entity.id
_entity.type
_entity.pdbx_description
1 polymer ?
#
loop_
_entity_poly.entity_id
_entity_poly.type
_entity_poly.pdbx_seq_one_letter_code
_entity_poly.pdbx_strand_id
1 'polypeptide(L)'
;MTRLDDTNWKDFIRSTSSLKKQLSERQPLGSVLSKTSAIMADYSRPSDDELESIGDSYRLMSEYMLRGFQDNSRADLYGKLVQRLYRKLTDVELQVRKQFDPFVRTLVPRDATRLDVDSLRNGLELFVSDLAMLTLEPEQKVAEKRKMLYERRHNIMSNAFNQILCSGQWSNEHANDIANLILSPIIETTDALSLSAAVMMSSLLSPDPVKVLLLLRIYKEATDEKLKQRALIGWVFALDNGDFNLFPNIRESLKPLMADKGFRDELVELQMQVVFCMSAEQDTETIERDVMPNIIKNQNLEV
;
A
#
# COMPACT_ATOMS: atom_id res chain seq x y z
N MET A 1 16.70 -15.10 23.82
CA MET A 1 15.34 -14.73 23.36
C MET A 1 15.05 -13.32 23.80
N THR A 2 14.97 -12.38 22.88
CA THR A 2 14.72 -10.96 23.16
C THR A 2 13.26 -10.68 22.85
N ARG A 3 12.47 -10.24 23.82
CA ARG A 3 11.08 -9.85 23.55
C ARG A 3 11.08 -8.61 22.66
N LEU A 4 10.21 -8.57 21.64
CA LEU A 4 10.05 -7.42 20.76
C LEU A 4 9.51 -6.23 21.59
N ASP A 5 10.18 -5.08 21.48
CA ASP A 5 9.87 -3.85 22.22
C ASP A 5 10.20 -2.58 21.42
N ASP A 6 9.98 -1.41 22.02
CA ASP A 6 10.19 -0.09 21.40
C ASP A 6 11.66 0.18 21.01
N THR A 7 12.63 -0.61 21.47
CA THR A 7 14.07 -0.39 21.21
C THR A 7 14.56 -1.24 20.03
N ASN A 8 14.01 -2.43 19.81
CA ASN A 8 14.53 -3.43 18.86
C ASN A 8 13.63 -3.71 17.65
N TRP A 9 12.42 -3.14 17.57
CA TRP A 9 11.50 -3.40 16.45
C TRP A 9 12.08 -3.03 15.08
N LYS A 10 12.94 -1.99 15.01
CA LYS A 10 13.60 -1.59 13.77
C LYS A 10 14.58 -2.65 13.28
N ASP A 11 15.26 -3.34 14.19
CA ASP A 11 16.19 -4.43 13.83
C ASP A 11 15.42 -5.65 13.33
N PHE A 12 14.27 -5.94 13.94
CA PHE A 12 13.35 -6.95 13.41
C PHE A 12 12.91 -6.64 11.99
N ILE A 13 12.46 -5.40 11.71
CA ILE A 13 12.07 -4.97 10.35
C ILE A 13 13.25 -5.09 9.37
N ARG A 14 14.46 -4.69 9.76
CA ARG A 14 15.65 -4.86 8.90
C ARG A 14 15.92 -6.32 8.57
N SER A 15 15.80 -7.19 9.57
CA SER A 15 16.01 -8.63 9.41
C SER A 15 14.98 -9.25 8.46
N THR A 16 13.71 -8.95 8.63
CA THR A 16 12.63 -9.45 7.76
C THR A 16 12.71 -8.86 6.34
N SER A 17 13.05 -7.58 6.20
CA SER A 17 13.29 -6.96 4.89
C SER A 17 14.50 -7.59 4.17
N SER A 18 15.55 -7.98 4.88
CA SER A 18 16.67 -8.74 4.32
C SER A 18 16.22 -10.11 3.79
N LEU A 19 15.29 -10.79 4.50
CA LEU A 19 14.73 -12.06 4.03
C LEU A 19 13.91 -11.89 2.75
N LYS A 20 13.08 -10.85 2.67
CA LYS A 20 12.32 -10.53 1.45
C LYS A 20 13.25 -10.27 0.26
N LYS A 21 14.35 -9.54 0.48
CA LYS A 21 15.38 -9.33 -0.54
C LYS A 21 16.02 -10.65 -0.98
N GLN A 22 16.34 -11.56 -0.05
CA GLN A 22 16.86 -12.88 -0.38
C GLN A 22 15.88 -13.70 -1.24
N LEU A 23 14.57 -13.58 -1.02
CA LEU A 23 13.55 -14.20 -1.88
C LEU A 23 13.58 -13.62 -3.31
N SER A 24 13.66 -12.31 -3.47
CA SER A 24 13.73 -11.66 -4.79
C SER A 24 15.05 -11.95 -5.52
N GLU A 25 16.15 -12.15 -4.81
CA GLU A 25 17.45 -12.62 -5.33
C GLU A 25 17.47 -14.12 -5.63
N ARG A 26 16.32 -14.81 -5.49
CA ARG A 26 16.17 -16.27 -5.76
C ARG A 26 17.04 -17.16 -4.89
N GLN A 27 17.33 -16.75 -3.66
CA GLN A 27 17.95 -17.64 -2.68
C GLN A 27 17.05 -18.86 -2.40
N PRO A 28 17.65 -20.04 -2.06
CA PRO A 28 16.86 -21.25 -1.82
C PRO A 28 15.80 -21.05 -0.72
N LEU A 29 14.55 -21.34 -1.03
CA LEU A 29 13.41 -21.15 -0.13
C LEU A 29 13.60 -21.82 1.23
N GLY A 30 14.16 -23.04 1.27
CA GLY A 30 14.45 -23.76 2.52
C GLY A 30 15.41 -22.99 3.44
N SER A 31 16.43 -22.33 2.89
CA SER A 31 17.35 -21.50 3.66
C SER A 31 16.65 -20.27 4.23
N VAL A 32 15.79 -19.61 3.42
CA VAL A 32 15.03 -18.43 3.88
C VAL A 32 14.00 -18.83 4.94
N LEU A 33 13.30 -19.96 4.79
CA LEU A 33 12.37 -20.49 5.80
C LEU A 33 13.07 -20.76 7.13
N SER A 34 14.24 -21.42 7.11
CA SER A 34 15.01 -21.67 8.33
C SER A 34 15.43 -20.38 9.04
N LYS A 35 15.88 -19.38 8.29
CA LYS A 35 16.22 -18.06 8.83
C LYS A 35 14.99 -17.32 9.36
N THR A 36 13.84 -17.44 8.66
CA THR A 36 12.57 -16.87 9.13
C THR A 36 12.19 -17.44 10.49
N SER A 37 12.21 -18.77 10.62
CA SER A 37 11.90 -19.45 11.89
C SER A 37 12.87 -19.03 13.01
N ALA A 38 14.16 -18.88 12.71
CA ALA A 38 15.15 -18.41 13.68
C ALA A 38 14.86 -16.98 14.16
N ILE A 39 14.59 -16.04 13.21
CA ILE A 39 14.25 -14.65 13.57
C ILE A 39 12.95 -14.60 14.38
N MET A 40 11.91 -15.36 14.02
CA MET A 40 10.68 -15.41 14.81
C MET A 40 10.92 -15.90 16.21
N ALA A 41 11.75 -16.94 16.37
CA ALA A 41 12.12 -17.47 17.68
C ALA A 41 12.97 -16.49 18.50
N ASP A 42 13.93 -15.81 17.90
CA ASP A 42 14.80 -14.82 18.57
C ASP A 42 14.00 -13.67 19.16
N TYR A 43 12.96 -13.22 18.47
CA TYR A 43 12.08 -12.15 18.94
C TYR A 43 10.83 -12.65 19.69
N SER A 44 10.84 -13.92 20.13
CA SER A 44 9.74 -14.54 20.90
C SER A 44 8.37 -14.41 20.21
N ARG A 45 8.35 -14.39 18.88
CA ARG A 45 7.11 -14.42 18.11
C ARG A 45 6.76 -15.88 17.79
N PRO A 46 5.53 -16.31 18.09
CA PRO A 46 5.12 -17.66 17.76
C PRO A 46 5.12 -17.85 16.24
N SER A 47 5.43 -19.08 15.81
CA SER A 47 5.06 -19.52 14.47
C SER A 47 3.54 -19.45 14.34
N ASP A 48 3.05 -19.16 13.14
CA ASP A 48 1.63 -19.22 12.86
C ASP A 48 1.33 -20.26 11.77
N ASP A 49 0.05 -20.63 11.68
CA ASP A 49 -0.43 -21.69 10.79
C ASP A 49 0.01 -21.48 9.32
N GLU A 50 0.14 -20.22 8.87
CA GLU A 50 0.57 -19.92 7.49
C GLU A 50 2.06 -20.23 7.29
N LEU A 51 2.95 -19.87 8.23
CA LEU A 51 4.37 -20.20 8.14
C LEU A 51 4.59 -21.71 8.22
N GLU A 52 3.86 -22.40 9.08
CA GLU A 52 3.91 -23.86 9.20
C GLU A 52 3.42 -24.52 7.90
N SER A 53 2.29 -24.07 7.35
CA SER A 53 1.76 -24.56 6.07
C SER A 53 2.73 -24.39 4.91
N ILE A 54 3.44 -23.25 4.84
CA ILE A 54 4.47 -23.01 3.80
C ILE A 54 5.64 -23.98 3.99
N GLY A 55 6.11 -24.16 5.22
CA GLY A 55 7.20 -25.08 5.58
C GLY A 55 6.86 -26.54 5.24
N ASP A 56 5.67 -26.99 5.60
CA ASP A 56 5.18 -28.34 5.32
C ASP A 56 5.03 -28.61 3.82
N SER A 57 4.46 -27.64 3.09
CA SER A 57 4.33 -27.74 1.64
C SER A 57 5.68 -27.81 0.93
N TYR A 58 6.66 -27.01 1.40
CA TYR A 58 8.02 -27.06 0.87
C TYR A 58 8.70 -28.41 1.18
N ARG A 59 8.57 -28.92 2.40
CA ARG A 59 9.13 -30.20 2.82
C ARG A 59 8.56 -31.34 1.99
N LEU A 60 7.24 -31.40 1.84
CA LEU A 60 6.55 -32.41 1.03
C LEU A 60 7.02 -32.37 -0.44
N MET A 61 7.08 -31.17 -1.03
CA MET A 61 7.59 -30.99 -2.41
C MET A 61 9.04 -31.50 -2.55
N SER A 62 9.89 -31.20 -1.56
CA SER A 62 11.29 -31.64 -1.55
C SER A 62 11.43 -33.15 -1.41
N GLU A 63 10.63 -33.80 -0.57
CA GLU A 63 10.59 -35.26 -0.41
C GLU A 63 10.17 -35.96 -1.70
N TYR A 64 9.13 -35.48 -2.39
CA TYR A 64 8.72 -36.04 -3.68
C TYR A 64 9.82 -35.89 -4.74
N MET A 65 10.52 -34.75 -4.74
CA MET A 65 11.65 -34.54 -5.64
C MET A 65 12.80 -35.54 -5.38
N LEU A 66 13.15 -35.76 -4.12
CA LEU A 66 14.20 -36.71 -3.72
C LEU A 66 13.84 -38.17 -4.06
N ARG A 67 12.55 -38.50 -4.05
CA ARG A 67 12.04 -39.82 -4.48
C ARG A 67 11.97 -39.98 -6.00
N GLY A 68 12.37 -38.98 -6.78
CA GLY A 68 12.43 -39.04 -8.25
C GLY A 68 11.07 -38.78 -8.95
N PHE A 69 10.03 -38.34 -8.24
CA PHE A 69 8.77 -37.99 -8.88
C PHE A 69 8.95 -36.74 -9.77
N GLN A 70 8.52 -36.85 -11.02
CA GLN A 70 8.47 -35.73 -11.96
C GLN A 70 7.12 -35.04 -11.85
N ASP A 71 7.14 -33.74 -11.64
CA ASP A 71 5.95 -32.89 -11.58
C ASP A 71 6.19 -31.62 -12.39
N ASN A 72 5.44 -31.48 -13.48
CA ASN A 72 5.53 -30.32 -14.38
C ASN A 72 5.06 -29.02 -13.72
N SER A 73 4.23 -29.10 -12.68
CA SER A 73 3.72 -27.95 -11.94
C SER A 73 4.62 -27.49 -10.79
N ARG A 74 5.73 -28.22 -10.55
CA ARG A 74 6.65 -27.94 -9.41
C ARG A 74 7.18 -26.52 -9.40
N ALA A 75 7.57 -25.99 -10.57
CA ALA A 75 8.08 -24.63 -10.66
C ALA A 75 7.04 -23.59 -10.24
N ASP A 76 5.79 -23.79 -10.65
CA ASP A 76 4.67 -22.91 -10.26
C ASP A 76 4.35 -23.02 -8.78
N LEU A 77 4.35 -24.25 -8.23
CA LEU A 77 4.14 -24.47 -6.80
C LEU A 77 5.24 -23.81 -5.98
N TYR A 78 6.50 -23.97 -6.38
CA TYR A 78 7.64 -23.30 -5.74
C TYR A 78 7.47 -21.77 -5.77
N GLY A 79 7.13 -21.22 -6.93
CA GLY A 79 6.87 -19.79 -7.09
C GLY A 79 5.75 -19.29 -6.17
N LYS A 80 4.66 -20.04 -6.05
CA LYS A 80 3.55 -19.73 -5.11
C LYS A 80 3.99 -19.75 -3.65
N LEU A 81 4.83 -20.72 -3.25
CA LEU A 81 5.37 -20.76 -1.87
C LEU A 81 6.27 -19.55 -1.57
N VAL A 82 7.12 -19.15 -2.53
CA VAL A 82 7.95 -17.93 -2.40
C VAL A 82 7.06 -16.68 -2.25
N GLN A 83 6.02 -16.54 -3.07
CA GLN A 83 5.08 -15.43 -2.99
C GLN A 83 4.32 -15.41 -1.65
N ARG A 84 3.87 -16.57 -1.17
CA ARG A 84 3.19 -16.71 0.14
C ARG A 84 4.12 -16.27 1.26
N LEU A 85 5.37 -16.72 1.28
CA LEU A 85 6.35 -16.32 2.30
C LEU A 85 6.64 -14.81 2.25
N TYR A 86 6.83 -14.25 1.06
CA TYR A 86 7.03 -12.80 0.89
C TYR A 86 5.85 -12.00 1.46
N ARG A 87 4.62 -12.35 1.11
CA ARG A 87 3.41 -11.70 1.61
C ARG A 87 3.29 -11.83 3.13
N LYS A 88 3.59 -13.02 3.67
CA LYS A 88 3.57 -13.26 5.11
C LYS A 88 4.58 -12.40 5.86
N LEU A 89 5.81 -12.32 5.38
CA LEU A 89 6.83 -11.44 5.97
C LEU A 89 6.39 -9.97 5.95
N THR A 90 5.77 -9.53 4.86
CA THR A 90 5.24 -8.17 4.74
C THR A 90 4.12 -7.89 5.73
N ASP A 91 3.20 -8.83 5.95
CA ASP A 91 2.13 -8.69 6.95
C ASP A 91 2.69 -8.65 8.38
N VAL A 92 3.69 -9.47 8.67
CA VAL A 92 4.37 -9.47 9.98
C VAL A 92 5.07 -8.13 10.24
N GLU A 93 5.75 -7.57 9.24
CA GLU A 93 6.35 -6.23 9.32
C GLU A 93 5.30 -5.17 9.62
N LEU A 94 4.17 -5.18 8.91
CA LEU A 94 3.09 -4.23 9.15
C LEU A 94 2.52 -4.35 10.57
N GLN A 95 2.33 -5.57 11.08
CA GLN A 95 1.87 -5.78 12.46
C GLN A 95 2.85 -5.21 13.49
N VAL A 96 4.15 -5.39 13.26
CA VAL A 96 5.19 -4.81 14.12
C VAL A 96 5.17 -3.27 14.06
N ARG A 97 5.04 -2.69 12.86
CA ARG A 97 4.90 -1.23 12.71
C ARG A 97 3.67 -0.68 13.41
N LYS A 98 2.51 -1.36 13.29
CA LYS A 98 1.28 -0.96 14.01
C LYS A 98 1.45 -0.94 15.53
N GLN A 99 2.30 -1.80 16.06
CA GLN A 99 2.51 -1.93 17.49
C GLN A 99 3.57 -0.95 18.01
N PHE A 100 4.65 -0.72 17.28
CA PHE A 100 5.85 -0.05 17.77
C PHE A 100 6.23 1.24 17.02
N ASP A 101 5.80 1.41 15.73
CA ASP A 101 6.07 2.64 15.01
C ASP A 101 5.17 3.77 15.52
N PRO A 102 5.74 4.86 16.09
CA PRO A 102 4.93 5.94 16.67
C PRO A 102 3.96 6.57 15.67
N PHE A 103 4.38 6.73 14.42
CA PHE A 103 3.54 7.32 13.38
C PHE A 103 2.40 6.37 12.96
N VAL A 104 2.73 5.13 12.60
CA VAL A 104 1.73 4.14 12.15
C VAL A 104 0.72 3.86 13.26
N ARG A 105 1.16 3.79 14.51
CA ARG A 105 0.30 3.55 15.67
C ARG A 105 -0.79 4.61 15.86
N THR A 106 -0.51 5.87 15.50
CA THR A 106 -1.52 6.95 15.56
C THR A 106 -2.60 6.83 14.48
N LEU A 107 -2.29 6.14 13.38
CA LEU A 107 -3.19 5.96 12.23
C LEU A 107 -4.05 4.70 12.36
N VAL A 108 -3.70 3.76 13.24
CA VAL A 108 -4.46 2.52 13.42
C VAL A 108 -5.85 2.86 13.97
N PRO A 109 -6.93 2.49 13.26
CA PRO A 109 -8.29 2.70 13.75
C PRO A 109 -8.51 1.99 15.10
N ARG A 110 -9.32 2.60 15.97
CA ARG A 110 -9.68 1.99 17.27
C ARG A 110 -10.41 0.67 17.10
N ASP A 111 -11.27 0.60 16.08
CA ASP A 111 -11.95 -0.62 15.67
C ASP A 111 -11.15 -1.25 14.54
N ALA A 112 -10.33 -2.23 14.87
CA ALA A 112 -9.43 -2.93 13.93
C ALA A 112 -10.17 -3.86 12.95
N THR A 113 -11.46 -3.64 12.70
CA THR A 113 -12.24 -4.40 11.73
C THR A 113 -11.80 -4.08 10.30
N ARG A 114 -11.84 -5.11 9.44
CA ARG A 114 -11.64 -4.93 8.00
C ARG A 114 -12.65 -3.94 7.47
N LEU A 115 -12.23 -3.07 6.52
CA LEU A 115 -13.12 -2.16 5.84
C LEU A 115 -14.30 -2.92 5.22
N ASP A 116 -15.50 -2.56 5.64
CA ASP A 116 -16.74 -2.99 5.01
C ASP A 116 -17.05 -2.04 3.85
N VAL A 117 -16.81 -2.52 2.64
CA VAL A 117 -16.94 -1.74 1.41
C VAL A 117 -18.40 -1.40 1.13
N ASP A 118 -19.34 -2.29 1.48
CA ASP A 118 -20.77 -2.06 1.26
C ASP A 118 -21.30 -1.00 2.23
N SER A 119 -20.89 -1.05 3.49
CA SER A 119 -21.22 0.03 4.45
C SER A 119 -20.63 1.37 4.04
N LEU A 120 -19.40 1.41 3.53
CA LEU A 120 -18.77 2.61 3.00
C LEU A 120 -19.56 3.15 1.80
N ARG A 121 -19.88 2.31 0.83
CA ARG A 121 -20.69 2.66 -0.35
C ARG A 121 -22.02 3.27 0.06
N ASN A 122 -22.77 2.56 0.89
CA ASN A 122 -24.08 3.00 1.37
C ASN A 122 -23.98 4.36 2.11
N GLY A 123 -22.93 4.56 2.90
CA GLY A 123 -22.70 5.83 3.61
C GLY A 123 -22.45 7.01 2.67
N LEU A 124 -21.71 6.80 1.58
CA LEU A 124 -21.42 7.82 0.57
C LEU A 124 -22.64 8.08 -0.34
N GLU A 125 -23.37 7.06 -0.74
CA GLU A 125 -24.61 7.19 -1.51
C GLU A 125 -25.70 7.92 -0.72
N LEU A 126 -25.84 7.60 0.57
CA LEU A 126 -26.77 8.29 1.46
C LEU A 126 -26.40 9.77 1.62
N PHE A 127 -25.10 10.09 1.72
CA PHE A 127 -24.65 11.49 1.77
C PHE A 127 -25.08 12.28 0.52
N VAL A 128 -24.92 11.71 -0.67
CA VAL A 128 -25.33 12.36 -1.94
C VAL A 128 -26.86 12.56 -1.96
N SER A 129 -27.62 11.55 -1.54
CA SER A 129 -29.08 11.64 -1.44
C SER A 129 -29.53 12.68 -0.41
N ASP A 130 -28.96 12.67 0.78
CA ASP A 130 -29.30 13.62 1.85
C ASP A 130 -28.93 15.06 1.45
N LEU A 131 -27.82 15.26 0.74
CA LEU A 131 -27.42 16.57 0.22
C LEU A 131 -28.41 17.10 -0.82
N ALA A 132 -28.91 16.25 -1.71
CA ALA A 132 -29.95 16.61 -2.67
C ALA A 132 -31.26 16.99 -1.96
N MET A 133 -31.63 16.31 -0.89
CA MET A 133 -32.85 16.59 -0.11
C MET A 133 -32.78 17.95 0.62
N LEU A 134 -31.59 18.50 0.90
CA LEU A 134 -31.45 19.82 1.51
C LEU A 134 -32.02 20.93 0.65
N THR A 135 -32.17 20.75 -0.66
CA THR A 135 -32.80 21.74 -1.54
C THR A 135 -34.31 21.95 -1.24
N LEU A 136 -34.92 20.99 -0.57
CA LEU A 136 -36.35 21.01 -0.19
C LEU A 136 -36.57 21.53 1.23
N GLU A 137 -35.51 21.85 1.99
CA GLU A 137 -35.58 22.30 3.39
C GLU A 137 -35.67 23.82 3.49
N PRO A 138 -36.29 24.35 4.59
CA PRO A 138 -36.32 25.79 4.88
C PRO A 138 -34.88 26.33 5.08
N GLU A 139 -34.59 27.51 4.50
CA GLU A 139 -33.24 28.12 4.51
C GLU A 139 -32.59 28.20 5.89
N GLN A 140 -33.39 28.47 6.93
CA GLN A 140 -32.89 28.61 8.31
C GLN A 140 -32.23 27.35 8.88
N LYS A 141 -32.57 26.14 8.37
CA LYS A 141 -32.04 24.86 8.84
C LYS A 141 -31.01 24.24 7.89
N VAL A 142 -30.90 24.74 6.66
CA VAL A 142 -30.04 24.18 5.64
C VAL A 142 -28.56 24.23 6.03
N ALA A 143 -28.09 25.34 6.58
CA ALA A 143 -26.70 25.53 6.94
C ALA A 143 -26.23 24.54 8.02
N GLU A 144 -27.02 24.34 9.07
CA GLU A 144 -26.71 23.42 10.17
C GLU A 144 -26.74 21.96 9.69
N LYS A 145 -27.80 21.57 8.98
CA LYS A 145 -27.90 20.21 8.42
C LYS A 145 -26.80 19.90 7.45
N ARG A 146 -26.44 20.85 6.56
CA ARG A 146 -25.32 20.71 5.64
C ARG A 146 -24.01 20.47 6.39
N LYS A 147 -23.72 21.22 7.42
CA LYS A 147 -22.54 21.04 8.26
C LYS A 147 -22.50 19.64 8.87
N MET A 148 -23.60 19.16 9.43
CA MET A 148 -23.70 17.81 10.00
C MET A 148 -23.44 16.71 8.96
N LEU A 149 -23.96 16.86 7.73
CA LEU A 149 -23.74 15.91 6.65
C LEU A 149 -22.27 15.86 6.24
N TYR A 150 -21.60 17.02 6.08
CA TYR A 150 -20.18 17.06 5.75
C TYR A 150 -19.30 16.53 6.88
N GLU A 151 -19.63 16.77 8.14
CA GLU A 151 -18.92 16.18 9.29
C GLU A 151 -19.07 14.65 9.31
N ARG A 152 -20.29 14.14 9.06
CA ARG A 152 -20.53 12.70 8.95
C ARG A 152 -19.72 12.08 7.80
N ARG A 153 -19.74 12.70 6.60
CA ARG A 153 -18.94 12.26 5.44
C ARG A 153 -17.46 12.26 5.78
N HIS A 154 -16.95 13.35 6.38
CA HIS A 154 -15.55 13.45 6.77
C HIS A 154 -15.14 12.29 7.70
N ASN A 155 -15.95 11.98 8.69
CA ASN A 155 -15.69 10.88 9.61
C ASN A 155 -15.67 9.51 8.90
N ILE A 156 -16.64 9.26 8.01
CA ILE A 156 -16.69 8.04 7.19
C ILE A 156 -15.41 7.92 6.33
N MET A 157 -15.04 8.98 5.62
CA MET A 157 -13.88 8.98 4.72
C MET A 157 -12.56 8.87 5.49
N SER A 158 -12.41 9.59 6.61
CA SER A 158 -11.19 9.50 7.44
C SER A 158 -11.01 8.10 8.02
N ASN A 159 -12.11 7.47 8.45
CA ASN A 159 -12.06 6.10 8.95
C ASN A 159 -11.69 5.11 7.84
N ALA A 160 -12.35 5.21 6.68
CA ALA A 160 -12.05 4.36 5.52
C ALA A 160 -10.59 4.55 5.04
N PHE A 161 -10.10 5.79 4.98
CA PHE A 161 -8.73 6.11 4.61
C PHE A 161 -7.74 5.40 5.55
N ASN A 162 -7.92 5.52 6.86
CA ASN A 162 -7.03 4.90 7.84
C ASN A 162 -7.13 3.37 7.84
N GLN A 163 -8.31 2.80 7.63
CA GLN A 163 -8.48 1.35 7.49
C GLN A 163 -7.76 0.82 6.25
N ILE A 164 -7.85 1.51 5.11
CA ILE A 164 -7.12 1.16 3.89
C ILE A 164 -5.61 1.31 4.12
N LEU A 165 -5.17 2.46 4.64
CA LEU A 165 -3.76 2.76 4.87
C LEU A 165 -3.08 1.70 5.74
N CYS A 166 -3.73 1.31 6.83
CA CYS A 166 -3.21 0.31 7.76
C CYS A 166 -3.59 -1.13 7.39
N SER A 167 -4.15 -1.39 6.20
CA SER A 167 -4.52 -2.76 5.78
C SER A 167 -3.29 -3.59 5.39
N GLY A 168 -3.32 -4.89 5.71
CA GLY A 168 -2.34 -5.88 5.23
C GLY A 168 -2.58 -6.28 3.78
N GLN A 169 -2.20 -7.52 3.46
CA GLN A 169 -2.38 -8.09 2.12
C GLN A 169 -3.87 -8.31 1.79
N TRP A 170 -4.26 -7.93 0.58
CA TRP A 170 -5.64 -8.04 0.12
C TRP A 170 -5.90 -9.31 -0.69
N SER A 171 -7.15 -9.77 -0.66
CA SER A 171 -7.68 -10.71 -1.66
C SER A 171 -8.05 -9.96 -2.95
N ASN A 172 -8.07 -10.69 -4.08
CA ASN A 172 -8.51 -10.13 -5.35
C ASN A 172 -9.99 -9.65 -5.30
N GLU A 173 -10.83 -10.35 -4.56
CA GLU A 173 -12.23 -10.00 -4.35
C GLU A 173 -12.34 -8.63 -3.67
N HIS A 174 -11.70 -8.46 -2.52
CA HIS A 174 -11.71 -7.18 -1.81
C HIS A 174 -11.15 -6.02 -2.63
N ALA A 175 -10.08 -6.26 -3.39
CA ALA A 175 -9.53 -5.25 -4.29
C ALA A 175 -10.51 -4.87 -5.41
N ASN A 176 -11.25 -5.85 -5.95
CA ASN A 176 -12.28 -5.57 -6.95
C ASN A 176 -13.43 -4.74 -6.37
N ASP A 177 -13.86 -5.00 -5.14
CA ASP A 177 -14.92 -4.23 -4.49
C ASP A 177 -14.49 -2.77 -4.27
N ILE A 178 -13.26 -2.57 -3.79
CA ILE A 178 -12.67 -1.23 -3.65
C ILE A 178 -12.52 -0.53 -5.01
N ALA A 179 -12.04 -1.23 -6.04
CA ALA A 179 -11.92 -0.65 -7.38
C ALA A 179 -13.28 -0.23 -7.94
N ASN A 180 -14.30 -1.09 -7.80
CA ASN A 180 -15.66 -0.80 -8.23
C ASN A 180 -16.27 0.39 -7.48
N LEU A 181 -15.92 0.56 -6.20
CA LEU A 181 -16.33 1.73 -5.42
C LEU A 181 -15.66 3.00 -5.95
N ILE A 182 -14.33 2.99 -6.12
CA ILE A 182 -13.56 4.16 -6.59
C ILE A 182 -13.97 4.59 -8.00
N LEU A 183 -14.29 3.63 -8.87
CA LEU A 183 -14.73 3.88 -10.25
C LEU A 183 -16.23 4.18 -10.37
N SER A 184 -16.98 4.12 -9.26
CA SER A 184 -18.41 4.37 -9.27
C SER A 184 -18.72 5.84 -9.59
N PRO A 185 -19.63 6.13 -10.53
CA PRO A 185 -20.05 7.50 -10.84
C PRO A 185 -20.89 8.14 -9.74
N ILE A 186 -21.31 7.39 -8.73
CA ILE A 186 -22.19 7.86 -7.65
C ILE A 186 -21.39 8.62 -6.58
N ILE A 187 -20.12 8.21 -6.35
CA ILE A 187 -19.26 8.90 -5.36
C ILE A 187 -18.62 10.14 -5.96
N GLU A 188 -18.39 11.15 -5.12
CA GLU A 188 -17.70 12.36 -5.57
C GLU A 188 -16.23 12.08 -5.96
N THR A 189 -15.75 12.77 -7.00
CA THR A 189 -14.35 12.64 -7.47
C THR A 189 -13.35 12.86 -6.33
N THR A 190 -13.62 13.76 -5.39
CA THR A 190 -12.76 14.01 -4.23
C THR A 190 -12.61 12.79 -3.32
N ASP A 191 -13.68 12.01 -3.15
CA ASP A 191 -13.66 10.77 -2.36
C ASP A 191 -12.91 9.67 -3.11
N ALA A 192 -13.16 9.52 -4.42
CA ALA A 192 -12.43 8.59 -5.26
C ALA A 192 -10.91 8.87 -5.25
N LEU A 193 -10.52 10.14 -5.35
CA LEU A 193 -9.12 10.57 -5.24
C LEU A 193 -8.51 10.23 -3.87
N SER A 194 -9.26 10.45 -2.78
CA SER A 194 -8.81 10.15 -1.42
C SER A 194 -8.63 8.65 -1.20
N LEU A 195 -9.59 7.83 -1.64
CA LEU A 195 -9.49 6.37 -1.54
C LEU A 195 -8.33 5.82 -2.39
N SER A 196 -8.15 6.33 -3.62
CA SER A 196 -7.01 5.95 -4.47
C SER A 196 -5.67 6.32 -3.81
N ALA A 197 -5.58 7.50 -3.17
CA ALA A 197 -4.40 7.90 -2.41
C ALA A 197 -4.15 6.99 -1.20
N ALA A 198 -5.21 6.59 -0.48
CA ALA A 198 -5.07 5.65 0.64
C ALA A 198 -4.52 4.30 0.19
N VAL A 199 -4.96 3.77 -0.97
CA VAL A 199 -4.42 2.54 -1.56
C VAL A 199 -2.95 2.67 -1.92
N MET A 200 -2.56 3.79 -2.54
CA MET A 200 -1.16 4.09 -2.84
C MET A 200 -0.31 4.10 -1.56
N MET A 201 -0.70 4.89 -0.57
CA MET A 201 0.04 5.02 0.69
C MET A 201 0.10 3.69 1.45
N SER A 202 -0.98 2.90 1.41
CA SER A 202 -0.99 1.54 1.95
C SER A 202 0.02 0.64 1.26
N SER A 203 0.16 0.73 -0.07
CA SER A 203 1.16 -0.03 -0.83
C SER A 203 2.59 0.41 -0.53
N LEU A 204 2.81 1.69 -0.19
CA LEU A 204 4.11 2.20 0.26
C LEU A 204 4.44 1.72 1.68
N LEU A 205 3.45 1.65 2.57
CA LEU A 205 3.63 1.16 3.93
C LEU A 205 3.83 -0.37 3.98
N SER A 206 3.08 -1.10 3.16
CA SER A 206 3.05 -2.57 3.10
C SER A 206 2.86 -3.01 1.65
N PRO A 207 3.96 -3.33 0.92
CA PRO A 207 3.91 -3.72 -0.48
C PRO A 207 2.95 -4.90 -0.73
N ASP A 208 1.98 -4.70 -1.62
CA ASP A 208 0.96 -5.69 -1.97
C ASP A 208 0.73 -5.71 -3.49
N PRO A 209 0.99 -6.83 -4.17
CA PRO A 209 0.80 -6.95 -5.63
C PRO A 209 -0.65 -6.71 -6.06
N VAL A 210 -1.61 -7.03 -5.20
CA VAL A 210 -3.04 -6.86 -5.49
C VAL A 210 -3.43 -5.38 -5.49
N LYS A 211 -2.88 -4.59 -4.57
CA LYS A 211 -3.10 -3.13 -4.53
C LYS A 211 -2.47 -2.43 -5.74
N VAL A 212 -1.29 -2.89 -6.18
CA VAL A 212 -0.65 -2.37 -7.42
C VAL A 212 -1.55 -2.63 -8.63
N LEU A 213 -2.08 -3.85 -8.76
CA LEU A 213 -2.98 -4.22 -9.85
C LEU A 213 -4.31 -3.44 -9.80
N LEU A 214 -4.81 -3.14 -8.60
CA LEU A 214 -5.98 -2.29 -8.42
C LEU A 214 -5.72 -0.88 -8.93
N LEU A 215 -4.60 -0.25 -8.54
CA LEU A 215 -4.24 1.09 -9.02
C LEU A 215 -4.06 1.10 -10.54
N LEU A 216 -3.47 0.05 -11.11
CA LEU A 216 -3.35 -0.11 -12.56
C LEU A 216 -4.71 -0.26 -13.25
N ARG A 217 -5.67 -0.95 -12.63
CA ARG A 217 -7.04 -1.04 -13.09
C ARG A 217 -7.73 0.33 -13.08
N ILE A 218 -7.60 1.08 -11.99
CA ILE A 218 -8.16 2.44 -11.92
C ILE A 218 -7.57 3.32 -13.02
N TYR A 219 -6.27 3.27 -13.25
CA TYR A 219 -5.62 4.01 -14.34
C TYR A 219 -6.25 3.69 -15.71
N LYS A 220 -6.57 2.42 -15.97
CA LYS A 220 -7.14 1.96 -17.26
C LYS A 220 -8.61 2.33 -17.44
N GLU A 221 -9.40 2.27 -16.35
CA GLU A 221 -10.86 2.34 -16.42
C GLU A 221 -11.42 3.71 -15.99
N ALA A 222 -10.63 4.56 -15.31
CA ALA A 222 -11.10 5.87 -14.88
C ALA A 222 -11.40 6.78 -16.07
N THR A 223 -12.56 7.44 -16.03
CA THR A 223 -12.98 8.46 -16.98
C THR A 223 -12.56 9.87 -16.55
N ASP A 224 -12.40 10.09 -15.24
CA ASP A 224 -11.90 11.35 -14.70
C ASP A 224 -10.37 11.41 -14.79
N GLU A 225 -9.86 12.46 -15.44
CA GLU A 225 -8.42 12.60 -15.72
C GLU A 225 -7.59 12.74 -14.43
N LYS A 226 -8.12 13.43 -13.40
CA LYS A 226 -7.42 13.58 -12.12
C LYS A 226 -7.28 12.24 -11.40
N LEU A 227 -8.33 11.39 -11.48
CA LEU A 227 -8.29 10.06 -10.91
C LEU A 227 -7.31 9.16 -11.67
N LYS A 228 -7.30 9.24 -13.01
CA LYS A 228 -6.36 8.52 -13.87
C LYS A 228 -4.90 8.90 -13.52
N GLN A 229 -4.59 10.19 -13.44
CA GLN A 229 -3.26 10.68 -13.08
C GLN A 229 -2.87 10.26 -11.65
N ARG A 230 -3.79 10.35 -10.69
CA ARG A 230 -3.56 9.88 -9.32
C ARG A 230 -3.22 8.39 -9.29
N ALA A 231 -3.95 7.59 -10.04
CA ALA A 231 -3.71 6.15 -10.13
C ALA A 231 -2.37 5.84 -10.84
N LEU A 232 -2.00 6.60 -11.89
CA LEU A 232 -0.70 6.49 -12.57
C LEU A 232 0.46 6.69 -11.57
N ILE A 233 0.44 7.81 -10.86
CA ILE A 233 1.43 8.09 -9.81
C ILE A 233 1.43 6.96 -8.77
N GLY A 234 0.23 6.57 -8.33
CA GLY A 234 0.04 5.57 -7.29
C GLY A 234 0.68 4.23 -7.61
N TRP A 235 0.41 3.66 -8.79
CA TRP A 235 0.95 2.35 -9.13
C TRP A 235 2.45 2.41 -9.47
N VAL A 236 2.96 3.52 -10.03
CA VAL A 236 4.40 3.69 -10.31
C VAL A 236 5.19 3.68 -9.01
N PHE A 237 4.81 4.50 -8.03
CA PHE A 237 5.49 4.51 -6.74
C PHE A 237 5.32 3.21 -5.95
N ALA A 238 4.12 2.61 -5.99
CA ALA A 238 3.88 1.34 -5.34
C ALA A 238 4.73 0.21 -5.95
N LEU A 239 4.94 0.23 -7.28
CA LEU A 239 5.77 -0.75 -7.99
C LEU A 239 7.25 -0.63 -7.61
N ASP A 240 7.76 0.60 -7.47
CA ASP A 240 9.16 0.85 -7.09
C ASP A 240 9.46 0.40 -5.64
N ASN A 241 8.47 0.52 -4.75
CA ASN A 241 8.63 0.17 -3.34
C ASN A 241 8.67 -1.34 -3.03
N GLY A 242 8.27 -2.21 -3.96
CA GLY A 242 8.15 -3.65 -3.74
C GLY A 242 8.99 -4.52 -4.67
N ASP A 243 9.41 -5.68 -4.16
CA ASP A 243 10.12 -6.70 -4.95
C ASP A 243 9.14 -7.51 -5.84
N PHE A 244 8.41 -6.81 -6.72
CA PHE A 244 7.33 -7.41 -7.50
C PHE A 244 7.80 -8.31 -8.65
N ASN A 245 9.09 -8.49 -8.85
CA ASN A 245 9.65 -9.51 -9.76
C ASN A 245 9.20 -10.94 -9.40
N LEU A 246 8.79 -11.15 -8.15
CA LEU A 246 8.23 -12.41 -7.67
C LEU A 246 6.78 -12.65 -8.17
N PHE A 247 6.12 -11.65 -8.74
CA PHE A 247 4.70 -11.67 -9.10
C PHE A 247 4.51 -11.49 -10.62
N PRO A 248 4.51 -12.59 -11.41
CA PRO A 248 4.44 -12.54 -12.87
C PRO A 248 3.20 -11.81 -13.42
N ASN A 249 2.08 -11.89 -12.70
CA ASN A 249 0.82 -11.24 -13.07
C ASN A 249 0.92 -9.72 -13.20
N ILE A 250 1.77 -9.06 -12.42
CA ILE A 250 2.03 -7.62 -12.56
C ILE A 250 2.73 -7.35 -13.90
N ARG A 251 3.77 -8.11 -14.21
CA ARG A 251 4.51 -7.99 -15.46
C ARG A 251 3.60 -8.24 -16.68
N GLU A 252 2.74 -9.25 -16.60
CA GLU A 252 1.78 -9.56 -17.67
C GLU A 252 0.77 -8.44 -17.87
N SER A 253 0.30 -7.82 -16.79
CA SER A 253 -0.64 -6.69 -16.85
C SER A 253 -0.02 -5.41 -17.41
N LEU A 254 1.30 -5.23 -17.26
CA LEU A 254 2.03 -4.06 -17.77
C LEU A 254 2.45 -4.21 -19.23
N LYS A 255 2.71 -5.42 -19.72
CA LYS A 255 3.17 -5.65 -21.11
C LYS A 255 2.35 -4.92 -22.18
N PRO A 256 1.00 -5.01 -22.21
CA PRO A 256 0.19 -4.34 -23.23
C PRO A 256 0.27 -2.82 -23.12
N LEU A 257 0.38 -2.26 -21.91
CA LEU A 257 0.52 -0.83 -21.70
C LEU A 257 1.87 -0.32 -22.18
N MET A 258 2.95 -1.06 -21.90
CA MET A 258 4.30 -0.70 -22.35
C MET A 258 4.45 -0.78 -23.88
N ALA A 259 3.57 -1.48 -24.58
CA ALA A 259 3.51 -1.47 -26.05
C ALA A 259 2.86 -0.19 -26.58
N ASP A 260 1.99 0.48 -25.82
CA ASP A 260 1.35 1.73 -26.22
C ASP A 260 2.33 2.91 -26.12
N LYS A 261 2.36 3.73 -27.19
CA LYS A 261 3.25 4.91 -27.21
C LYS A 261 2.76 6.00 -26.27
N GLY A 262 1.44 6.27 -26.25
CA GLY A 262 0.86 7.32 -25.40
C GLY A 262 1.15 7.07 -23.92
N PHE A 263 1.01 5.83 -23.50
CA PHE A 263 1.35 5.43 -22.13
C PHE A 263 2.84 5.63 -21.79
N ARG A 264 3.74 5.30 -22.72
CA ARG A 264 5.18 5.55 -22.49
C ARG A 264 5.50 7.04 -22.38
N ASP A 265 4.85 7.87 -23.20
CA ASP A 265 5.02 9.31 -23.17
C ASP A 265 4.51 9.89 -21.80
N GLU A 266 3.36 9.42 -21.29
CA GLU A 266 2.87 9.76 -19.95
C GLU A 266 3.86 9.35 -18.83
N LEU A 267 4.50 8.18 -18.94
CA LEU A 267 5.51 7.76 -17.97
C LEU A 267 6.77 8.63 -17.99
N VAL A 268 7.22 9.04 -19.18
CA VAL A 268 8.36 9.96 -19.32
C VAL A 268 8.03 11.32 -18.71
N GLU A 269 6.82 11.82 -18.95
CA GLU A 269 6.36 13.08 -18.34
C GLU A 269 6.32 12.99 -16.81
N LEU A 270 5.76 11.90 -16.26
CA LEU A 270 5.77 11.66 -14.82
C LEU A 270 7.20 11.61 -14.27
N GLN A 271 8.11 10.90 -14.93
CA GLN A 271 9.50 10.83 -14.51
C GLN A 271 10.15 12.21 -14.48
N MET A 272 9.92 13.05 -15.50
CA MET A 272 10.43 14.41 -15.54
C MET A 272 9.88 15.26 -14.39
N GLN A 273 8.59 15.15 -14.08
CA GLN A 273 7.97 15.86 -12.96
C GLN A 273 8.55 15.42 -11.61
N VAL A 274 8.76 14.12 -11.40
CA VAL A 274 9.39 13.60 -10.18
C VAL A 274 10.81 14.14 -10.02
N VAL A 275 11.63 14.11 -11.08
CA VAL A 275 12.99 14.65 -11.05
C VAL A 275 12.97 16.15 -10.75
N PHE A 276 12.04 16.90 -11.34
CA PHE A 276 11.89 18.33 -11.09
C PHE A 276 11.53 18.60 -9.62
N CYS A 277 10.58 17.85 -9.05
CA CYS A 277 10.22 17.98 -7.63
C CYS A 277 11.40 17.69 -6.69
N MET A 278 12.17 16.63 -6.98
CA MET A 278 13.36 16.27 -6.20
C MET A 278 14.45 17.37 -6.28
N SER A 279 14.66 17.95 -7.46
CA SER A 279 15.61 19.06 -7.63
C SER A 279 15.17 20.32 -6.87
N ALA A 280 13.87 20.64 -6.91
CA ALA A 280 13.32 21.79 -6.18
C ALA A 280 13.45 21.61 -4.65
N GLU A 281 13.29 20.39 -4.14
CA GLU A 281 13.51 20.09 -2.72
C GLU A 281 14.97 20.28 -2.31
N GLN A 282 15.93 19.79 -3.11
CA GLN A 282 17.36 19.99 -2.89
C GLN A 282 17.76 21.46 -2.93
N ASP A 283 17.20 22.23 -3.87
CA ASP A 283 17.43 23.67 -3.96
C ASP A 283 16.90 24.39 -2.72
N THR A 284 15.71 24.01 -2.23
CA THR A 284 15.12 24.55 -1.00
C THR A 284 16.01 24.26 0.22
N GLU A 285 16.45 23.03 0.40
CA GLU A 285 17.36 22.64 1.49
C GLU A 285 18.69 23.43 1.42
N THR A 286 19.20 23.64 0.21
CA THR A 286 20.44 24.42 0.01
C THR A 286 20.22 25.88 0.36
N ILE A 287 19.10 26.48 -0.02
CA ILE A 287 18.74 27.84 0.33
C ILE A 287 18.61 28.02 1.85
N GLU A 288 17.89 27.11 2.51
CA GLU A 288 17.70 27.17 3.97
C GLU A 288 19.02 27.00 4.74
N ARG A 289 19.87 26.05 4.30
CA ARG A 289 21.11 25.74 5.00
C ARG A 289 22.23 26.76 4.74
N ASP A 290 22.39 27.21 3.48
CA ASP A 290 23.58 27.92 3.07
C ASP A 290 23.31 29.42 2.74
N VAL A 291 22.11 29.73 2.22
CA VAL A 291 21.79 31.11 1.77
C VAL A 291 21.11 31.91 2.89
N MET A 292 20.10 31.38 3.54
CA MET A 292 19.34 32.11 4.58
C MET A 292 20.20 32.55 5.77
N PRO A 293 21.11 31.72 6.34
CA PRO A 293 21.98 32.15 7.42
C PRO A 293 22.92 33.29 7.01
N ASN A 294 23.38 33.30 5.75
CA ASN A 294 24.26 34.38 5.25
C ASN A 294 23.51 35.71 5.04
N ILE A 295 22.27 35.67 4.58
CA ILE A 295 21.40 36.84 4.44
C ILE A 295 21.13 37.43 5.84
N ILE A 296 20.79 36.61 6.83
CA ILE A 296 20.51 37.04 8.20
C ILE A 296 21.78 37.70 8.83
N LYS A 297 22.96 37.11 8.63
CA LYS A 297 24.22 37.66 9.12
C LYS A 297 24.54 39.04 8.49
N ASN A 298 24.29 39.16 7.18
CA ASN A 298 24.57 40.42 6.48
C ASN A 298 23.58 41.54 6.85
N GLN A 299 22.32 41.22 7.14
CA GLN A 299 21.33 42.17 7.63
C GLN A 299 21.62 42.68 9.05
N ASN A 300 22.31 41.89 9.88
CA ASN A 300 22.71 42.28 11.24
C ASN A 300 24.04 43.07 11.27
N LEU A 301 24.69 43.31 10.14
CA LEU A 301 25.92 44.10 10.03
C LEU A 301 25.67 45.55 9.59
N GLU A 302 24.44 45.96 9.29
CA GLU A 302 24.01 47.31 8.91
C GLU A 302 23.28 48.07 10.04
N VAL A 303 23.60 47.79 11.30
CA VAL A 303 23.13 48.61 12.45
C VAL A 303 24.32 49.17 13.22
#